data_beae4264315c9200e080744691500365
#
_entry.id   beae4264315c9200e080744691500365
#
_cell.length_a   1.000
_cell.length_b   1.000
_cell.length_c   1.000
_cell.angle_alpha   90.00
_cell.angle_beta   90.00
_cell.angle_gamma   90.00
#
_symmetry.space_group_name_H-M   'P 1'
#
loop_
_entity.id
_entity.type
_entity.pdbx_description
1 polymer ?
#
loop_
_entity_poly.entity_id
_entity_poly.type
_entity_poly.pdbx_seq_one_letter_code
_entity_poly.pdbx_strand_id
1 'polypeptide(L)'
;MKCCNGAESAKVDGDPAPVPSESDPGTDSRPMHCVVGGAHAFILRISSFFGLAPLRFESRSNGFTVGISNAMCIYSYILVTVLVICTIFGLVAEINVGVDLSVRMSSRMSQFVSTCDVLVVVITAGAGVYGAPKRMRNMLKFMESIASVDTSIGAHYSLATERKLCAILVAILLFFSVLITDDFCFYALQAKKIDRQWDIVTNYIGFYLLWYVVMILELQFAFTALSVRARFQAVNDALALTARHISVPLEKAKEPTPLNIFAIRVAAESRRCANNVSLLVDSMPGKEHAVIIRNAVSGEPKLIVPPCEAIRRLACLHGALCNVVHRIGNSYGLPLIVILISTLLHLIVTPYFLIMEIMVSSHRIHFLVLQFLWCVTHVLRMFVVVEPCHYTINAGKRTEALVCRLMTSTPSTGMLPSRLELFSRQLMLQSVSYTPLGMCTLDRPLVASVLGAVTTYLVILIQFQRYGE
;
A
#
# COMPACT_ATOMS: atom_id res chain seq x y z
N MET A 1 20.40 48.15 54.64
CA MET A 1 20.48 48.08 56.07
C MET A 1 20.45 46.64 56.51
N LYS A 2 21.58 46.20 57.13
CA LYS A 2 21.82 45.07 58.08
C LYS A 2 21.08 43.73 57.82
N CYS A 3 21.77 42.70 57.40
CA CYS A 3 22.64 41.78 58.21
C CYS A 3 21.82 41.03 59.28
N CYS A 4 21.77 39.70 59.16
CA CYS A 4 22.45 38.84 60.11
C CYS A 4 22.51 37.40 59.62
N ASN A 5 23.69 36.86 59.78
CA ASN A 5 24.18 35.51 59.61
C ASN A 5 23.54 34.51 60.57
N GLY A 6 23.58 33.24 60.22
CA GLY A 6 23.42 32.11 61.06
C GLY A 6 23.75 30.83 60.31
N ALA A 7 25.01 30.43 60.39
CA ALA A 7 25.53 29.17 59.90
C ALA A 7 25.16 28.07 60.93
N GLU A 8 24.67 26.94 60.47
CA GLU A 8 24.90 25.68 61.17
C GLU A 8 25.03 24.53 60.18
N SER A 9 26.23 23.97 60.20
CA SER A 9 26.70 22.84 59.43
C SER A 9 26.13 21.57 60.04
N ALA A 10 25.33 20.84 59.27
CA ALA A 10 25.10 19.44 59.56
C ALA A 10 25.58 18.60 58.34
N LYS A 11 26.73 17.96 58.53
CA LYS A 11 27.19 16.85 57.74
C LYS A 11 26.16 15.72 57.85
N VAL A 12 25.60 15.31 56.75
CA VAL A 12 24.95 14.02 56.57
C VAL A 12 25.70 13.31 55.46
N ASP A 13 26.53 12.37 55.88
CA ASP A 13 27.08 11.33 55.02
C ASP A 13 25.90 10.49 54.53
N GLY A 14 25.64 10.56 53.25
CA GLY A 14 24.69 9.73 52.53
C GLY A 14 25.30 9.43 51.18
N ASP A 15 25.76 8.20 50.97
CA ASP A 15 26.20 7.70 49.69
C ASP A 15 25.18 8.01 48.61
N PRO A 16 25.57 8.52 47.46
CA PRO A 16 24.65 8.69 46.34
C PRO A 16 24.17 7.30 45.91
N ALA A 17 22.87 7.11 45.93
CA ALA A 17 22.22 5.93 45.38
C ALA A 17 22.72 5.71 43.94
N PRO A 18 23.01 4.47 43.52
CA PRO A 18 23.51 4.19 42.18
C PRO A 18 22.47 4.67 41.17
N VAL A 19 22.92 5.56 40.31
CA VAL A 19 22.20 5.97 39.09
C VAL A 19 21.85 4.68 38.35
N PRO A 20 20.57 4.44 37.98
CA PRO A 20 20.24 3.29 37.17
C PRO A 20 21.06 3.39 35.88
N SER A 21 22.00 2.47 35.71
CA SER A 21 22.73 2.30 34.45
C SER A 21 21.68 2.25 33.34
N GLU A 22 21.80 3.16 32.38
CA GLU A 22 21.13 3.03 31.07
C GLU A 22 21.38 1.62 30.59
N SER A 23 20.37 0.78 30.74
CA SER A 23 20.36 -0.54 30.16
C SER A 23 20.48 -0.33 28.66
N ASP A 24 21.60 -0.78 28.10
CA ASP A 24 21.81 -1.03 26.69
C ASP A 24 20.48 -1.38 26.02
N PRO A 25 20.13 -0.79 24.88
CA PRO A 25 19.02 -1.24 24.09
C PRO A 25 19.41 -2.56 23.39
N GLY A 26 19.74 -3.55 24.20
CA GLY A 26 19.91 -4.94 23.77
C GLY A 26 18.60 -5.39 23.18
N THR A 27 18.56 -5.38 21.86
CA THR A 27 17.76 -6.09 20.90
C THR A 27 16.98 -7.28 21.49
N ASP A 28 15.93 -6.99 22.24
CA ASP A 28 14.89 -7.98 22.53
C ASP A 28 13.99 -8.04 21.27
N SER A 29 14.57 -8.53 20.16
CA SER A 29 13.88 -8.78 18.90
C SER A 29 12.99 -10.01 19.06
N ARG A 30 11.94 -9.88 19.88
CA ARG A 30 10.86 -10.85 19.86
C ARG A 30 10.27 -10.87 18.46
N PRO A 31 10.14 -12.04 17.83
CA PRO A 31 9.57 -12.14 16.51
C PRO A 31 8.17 -11.53 16.54
N MET A 32 7.99 -10.44 15.78
CA MET A 32 6.71 -9.73 15.69
C MET A 32 5.76 -10.62 14.88
N HIS A 33 4.78 -11.22 15.54
CA HIS A 33 3.80 -12.08 14.91
C HIS A 33 2.49 -11.31 14.68
N CYS A 34 2.17 -11.07 13.42
CA CYS A 34 0.91 -10.46 13.01
C CYS A 34 -0.03 -11.55 12.47
N VAL A 35 -1.30 -11.51 12.81
CA VAL A 35 -2.31 -12.41 12.24
C VAL A 35 -2.99 -11.73 11.06
N VAL A 36 -2.92 -12.35 9.89
CA VAL A 36 -3.58 -11.89 8.67
C VAL A 36 -4.67 -12.86 8.25
N GLY A 37 -5.75 -12.35 7.67
CA GLY A 37 -6.86 -13.15 7.16
C GLY A 37 -7.44 -12.59 5.87
N GLY A 38 -8.37 -13.32 5.26
CA GLY A 38 -9.14 -12.89 4.08
C GLY A 38 -8.27 -12.49 2.88
N ALA A 39 -8.69 -11.42 2.21
CA ALA A 39 -8.05 -10.92 0.99
C ALA A 39 -6.59 -10.51 1.20
N HIS A 40 -6.25 -10.02 2.40
CA HIS A 40 -4.88 -9.61 2.71
C HIS A 40 -3.94 -10.81 2.83
N ALA A 41 -4.38 -11.90 3.48
CA ALA A 41 -3.59 -13.14 3.54
C ALA A 41 -3.38 -13.72 2.13
N PHE A 42 -4.39 -13.62 1.27
CA PHE A 42 -4.32 -14.10 -0.10
C PHE A 42 -3.28 -13.34 -0.92
N ILE A 43 -3.31 -11.99 -0.93
CA ILE A 43 -2.32 -11.19 -1.67
C ILE A 43 -0.91 -11.39 -1.13
N LEU A 44 -0.72 -11.50 0.20
CA LEU A 44 0.58 -11.75 0.79
C LEU A 44 1.13 -13.13 0.44
N ARG A 45 0.29 -14.17 0.33
CA ARG A 45 0.72 -15.51 -0.11
C ARG A 45 1.17 -15.51 -1.56
N ILE A 46 0.38 -14.88 -2.45
CA ILE A 46 0.78 -14.72 -3.84
C ILE A 46 2.08 -13.90 -3.93
N SER A 47 2.18 -12.80 -3.19
CA SER A 47 3.41 -11.99 -3.13
C SER A 47 4.61 -12.80 -2.62
N SER A 48 4.39 -13.72 -1.68
CA SER A 48 5.45 -14.60 -1.17
C SER A 48 5.92 -15.60 -2.21
N PHE A 49 5.00 -16.17 -2.99
CA PHE A 49 5.32 -17.07 -4.10
C PHE A 49 6.18 -16.38 -5.18
N PHE A 50 5.89 -15.12 -5.50
CA PHE A 50 6.66 -14.33 -6.47
C PHE A 50 7.86 -13.56 -5.85
N GLY A 51 8.25 -13.87 -4.61
CA GLY A 51 9.42 -13.29 -3.97
C GLY A 51 9.25 -11.87 -3.43
N LEU A 52 8.06 -11.27 -3.53
CA LEU A 52 7.78 -9.90 -3.08
C LEU A 52 7.51 -9.77 -1.57
N ALA A 53 7.21 -10.86 -0.90
CA ALA A 53 6.95 -10.91 0.54
C ALA A 53 7.64 -12.14 1.16
N PRO A 54 8.88 -12.00 1.68
CA PRO A 54 9.63 -13.10 2.26
C PRO A 54 9.08 -13.48 3.64
N LEU A 55 7.82 -13.95 3.66
CA LEU A 55 7.05 -14.25 4.85
C LEU A 55 6.84 -15.76 5.02
N ARG A 56 6.91 -16.23 6.25
CA ARG A 56 6.45 -17.54 6.68
C ARG A 56 5.05 -17.43 7.25
N PHE A 57 4.18 -18.33 6.83
CA PHE A 57 2.77 -18.39 7.25
C PHE A 57 2.57 -19.60 8.15
N GLU A 58 2.09 -19.36 9.36
CA GLU A 58 1.70 -20.40 10.32
C GLU A 58 0.18 -20.33 10.53
N SER A 59 -0.50 -21.45 10.32
CA SER A 59 -1.96 -21.53 10.45
C SER A 59 -2.38 -21.43 11.92
N ARG A 60 -3.36 -20.57 12.23
CA ARG A 60 -4.03 -20.47 13.53
C ARG A 60 -5.54 -20.50 13.31
N SER A 61 -6.31 -20.73 14.39
CA SER A 61 -7.78 -20.80 14.36
C SER A 61 -8.44 -19.54 13.74
N ASN A 62 -7.82 -18.37 13.87
CA ASN A 62 -8.37 -17.07 13.43
C ASN A 62 -7.65 -16.46 12.22
N GLY A 63 -6.83 -17.22 11.48
CA GLY A 63 -6.08 -16.74 10.34
C GLY A 63 -4.67 -17.29 10.27
N PHE A 64 -3.74 -16.53 9.68
CA PHE A 64 -2.35 -16.91 9.52
C PHE A 64 -1.44 -15.95 10.29
N THR A 65 -0.61 -16.48 11.17
CA THR A 65 0.48 -15.71 11.75
C THR A 65 1.58 -15.58 10.70
N VAL A 66 2.06 -14.36 10.50
CA VAL A 66 3.10 -14.05 9.52
C VAL A 66 4.35 -13.53 10.22
N GLY A 67 5.49 -14.00 9.77
CA GLY A 67 6.80 -13.57 10.24
C GLY A 67 7.80 -13.59 9.09
N ILE A 68 8.88 -12.81 9.20
CA ILE A 68 9.95 -12.80 8.19
C ILE A 68 10.78 -14.08 8.33
N SER A 69 11.07 -14.72 7.21
CA SER A 69 11.90 -15.93 7.15
C SER A 69 13.13 -15.68 6.29
N ASN A 70 14.32 -15.99 6.84
CA ASN A 70 15.57 -15.87 6.09
C ASN A 70 15.61 -16.81 4.87
N ALA A 71 15.02 -18.00 5.00
CA ALA A 71 14.91 -18.93 3.88
C ALA A 71 14.08 -18.35 2.73
N MET A 72 12.95 -17.67 3.07
CA MET A 72 12.13 -16.99 2.07
C MET A 72 12.81 -15.75 1.48
N CYS A 73 13.68 -15.07 2.22
CA CYS A 73 14.52 -14.00 1.66
C CYS A 73 15.50 -14.55 0.62
N ILE A 74 16.18 -15.65 0.92
CA ILE A 74 17.11 -16.31 -0.02
C ILE A 74 16.35 -16.78 -1.26
N TYR A 75 15.21 -17.45 -1.08
CA TYR A 75 14.34 -17.87 -2.19
C TYR A 75 13.96 -16.69 -3.09
N SER A 76 13.52 -15.57 -2.50
CA SER A 76 13.11 -14.36 -3.25
C SER A 76 14.26 -13.80 -4.09
N TYR A 77 15.46 -13.73 -3.53
CA TYR A 77 16.63 -13.23 -4.26
C TYR A 77 17.06 -14.17 -5.37
N ILE A 78 17.10 -15.48 -5.12
CA ILE A 78 17.42 -16.48 -6.16
C ILE A 78 16.40 -16.41 -7.29
N LEU A 79 15.09 -16.40 -6.96
CA LEU A 79 14.03 -16.37 -7.95
C LEU A 79 14.15 -15.16 -8.87
N VAL A 80 14.24 -13.94 -8.32
CA VAL A 80 14.30 -12.73 -9.16
C VAL A 80 15.61 -12.67 -9.93
N THR A 81 16.74 -13.08 -9.34
CA THR A 81 18.04 -13.07 -10.04
C THR A 81 18.03 -14.02 -11.23
N VAL A 82 17.49 -15.23 -11.08
CA VAL A 82 17.34 -16.18 -12.18
C VAL A 82 16.44 -15.63 -13.27
N LEU A 83 15.26 -15.07 -12.90
CA LEU A 83 14.34 -14.48 -13.87
C LEU A 83 14.96 -13.30 -14.63
N VAL A 84 15.71 -12.43 -13.94
CA VAL A 84 16.41 -11.29 -14.55
C VAL A 84 17.49 -11.78 -15.51
N ILE A 85 18.32 -12.75 -15.10
CA ILE A 85 19.35 -13.33 -15.94
C ILE A 85 18.74 -13.96 -17.19
N CYS A 86 17.70 -14.81 -17.04
CA CYS A 86 17.00 -15.42 -18.17
C CYS A 86 16.42 -14.36 -19.11
N THR A 87 15.82 -13.29 -18.57
CA THR A 87 15.24 -12.21 -19.36
C THR A 87 16.31 -11.43 -20.14
N ILE A 88 17.44 -11.12 -19.52
CA ILE A 88 18.55 -10.41 -20.19
C ILE A 88 19.19 -11.29 -21.26
N PHE A 89 19.43 -12.57 -20.98
CA PHE A 89 19.94 -13.51 -21.99
C PHE A 89 18.96 -13.64 -23.16
N GLY A 90 17.66 -13.76 -22.90
CA GLY A 90 16.63 -13.80 -23.93
C GLY A 90 16.60 -12.53 -24.79
N LEU A 91 16.72 -11.36 -24.16
CA LEU A 91 16.80 -10.07 -24.84
C LEU A 91 18.03 -9.99 -25.77
N VAL A 92 19.21 -10.35 -25.25
CA VAL A 92 20.46 -10.35 -26.03
C VAL A 92 20.40 -11.35 -27.18
N ALA A 93 19.86 -12.55 -26.94
CA ALA A 93 19.66 -13.55 -27.99
C ALA A 93 18.74 -13.00 -29.10
N GLU A 94 17.64 -12.34 -28.77
CA GLU A 94 16.72 -11.82 -29.75
C GLU A 94 17.28 -10.60 -30.52
N ILE A 95 18.09 -9.76 -29.88
CA ILE A 95 18.81 -8.66 -30.56
C ILE A 95 19.85 -9.23 -31.56
N ASN A 96 20.57 -10.29 -31.22
CA ASN A 96 21.58 -10.88 -32.05
C ASN A 96 21.02 -11.59 -33.30
N VAL A 97 19.78 -12.04 -33.23
CA VAL A 97 19.08 -12.63 -34.41
C VAL A 97 18.85 -11.59 -35.51
N GLY A 98 18.75 -10.33 -35.17
CA GLY A 98 18.55 -9.23 -36.08
C GLY A 98 17.10 -8.96 -36.41
N VAL A 99 16.87 -7.80 -37.06
CA VAL A 99 15.53 -7.24 -37.35
C VAL A 99 14.73 -8.12 -38.31
N ASP A 100 15.38 -8.76 -39.27
CA ASP A 100 14.72 -9.49 -40.35
C ASP A 100 14.09 -10.83 -39.90
N LEU A 101 14.65 -11.43 -38.86
CA LEU A 101 14.20 -12.72 -38.32
C LEU A 101 13.49 -12.62 -36.98
N SER A 102 13.43 -11.41 -36.38
CA SER A 102 12.73 -11.21 -35.12
C SER A 102 11.26 -10.89 -35.36
N VAL A 103 10.38 -11.63 -34.69
CA VAL A 103 8.92 -11.42 -34.77
C VAL A 103 8.49 -10.19 -33.97
N ARG A 104 9.13 -9.91 -32.86
CA ARG A 104 8.79 -8.81 -31.95
C ARG A 104 9.59 -7.54 -32.25
N MET A 105 10.79 -7.67 -32.81
CA MET A 105 11.73 -6.59 -33.08
C MET A 105 11.95 -6.39 -34.59
N SER A 106 10.86 -6.31 -35.37
CA SER A 106 10.86 -6.26 -36.84
C SER A 106 11.35 -4.94 -37.43
N SER A 107 11.66 -3.93 -36.62
CA SER A 107 12.26 -2.67 -37.03
C SER A 107 13.25 -2.16 -35.98
N ARG A 108 14.17 -1.26 -36.35
CA ARG A 108 15.12 -0.65 -35.40
C ARG A 108 14.39 0.09 -34.27
N MET A 109 13.27 0.76 -34.58
CA MET A 109 12.45 1.45 -33.57
C MET A 109 11.77 0.44 -32.65
N SER A 110 11.20 -0.65 -33.18
CA SER A 110 10.62 -1.73 -32.38
C SER A 110 11.68 -2.41 -31.50
N GLN A 111 12.91 -2.60 -31.97
CA GLN A 111 14.02 -3.13 -31.19
C GLN A 111 14.36 -2.22 -29.99
N PHE A 112 14.50 -0.91 -30.25
CA PHE A 112 14.79 0.05 -29.19
C PHE A 112 13.68 0.07 -28.12
N VAL A 113 12.43 0.13 -28.54
CA VAL A 113 11.27 0.18 -27.65
C VAL A 113 11.10 -1.10 -26.85
N SER A 114 11.22 -2.27 -27.49
CA SER A 114 11.17 -3.56 -26.80
C SER A 114 12.31 -3.73 -25.78
N THR A 115 13.49 -3.20 -26.10
CA THR A 115 14.61 -3.18 -25.15
C THR A 115 14.28 -2.30 -23.92
N CYS A 116 13.74 -1.11 -24.14
CA CYS A 116 13.32 -0.21 -23.06
C CYS A 116 12.23 -0.85 -22.19
N ASP A 117 11.24 -1.51 -22.82
CA ASP A 117 10.18 -2.24 -22.13
C ASP A 117 10.74 -3.33 -21.20
N VAL A 118 11.59 -4.19 -21.73
CA VAL A 118 12.23 -5.27 -20.95
C VAL A 118 13.04 -4.69 -19.79
N LEU A 119 13.87 -3.68 -20.04
CA LEU A 119 14.71 -3.07 -19.00
C LEU A 119 13.88 -2.45 -17.88
N VAL A 120 12.81 -1.76 -18.21
CA VAL A 120 11.93 -1.14 -17.21
C VAL A 120 11.23 -2.18 -16.35
N VAL A 121 10.78 -3.29 -16.94
CA VAL A 121 10.17 -4.40 -16.19
C VAL A 121 11.21 -5.07 -15.27
N VAL A 122 12.43 -5.31 -15.76
CA VAL A 122 13.54 -5.84 -14.95
C VAL A 122 13.88 -4.94 -13.77
N ILE A 123 14.01 -3.64 -13.99
CA ILE A 123 14.31 -2.66 -12.94
C ILE A 123 13.18 -2.61 -11.92
N THR A 124 11.91 -2.60 -12.37
CA THR A 124 10.74 -2.55 -11.48
C THR A 124 10.63 -3.80 -10.61
N ALA A 125 10.75 -4.98 -11.20
CA ALA A 125 10.71 -6.25 -10.48
C ALA A 125 11.90 -6.36 -9.50
N GLY A 126 13.11 -5.98 -9.93
CA GLY A 126 14.30 -5.92 -9.10
C GLY A 126 14.11 -4.99 -7.89
N ALA A 127 13.68 -3.74 -8.10
CA ALA A 127 13.40 -2.79 -7.03
C ALA A 127 12.33 -3.33 -6.06
N GLY A 128 11.31 -4.03 -6.58
CA GLY A 128 10.28 -4.69 -5.80
C GLY A 128 10.81 -5.79 -4.90
N VAL A 129 11.62 -6.70 -5.41
CA VAL A 129 12.06 -7.89 -4.66
C VAL A 129 13.26 -7.61 -3.77
N TYR A 130 14.29 -6.89 -4.25
CA TYR A 130 15.46 -6.57 -3.41
C TYR A 130 15.10 -5.68 -2.22
N GLY A 131 14.10 -4.81 -2.36
CA GLY A 131 13.54 -4.01 -1.26
C GLY A 131 12.56 -4.76 -0.34
N ALA A 132 12.13 -5.96 -0.69
CA ALA A 132 11.06 -6.69 0.00
C ALA A 132 11.32 -6.96 1.49
N PRO A 133 12.50 -7.41 1.95
CA PRO A 133 12.72 -7.67 3.37
C PRO A 133 12.58 -6.42 4.24
N LYS A 134 13.11 -5.28 3.79
CA LYS A 134 12.98 -3.99 4.48
C LYS A 134 11.53 -3.52 4.48
N ARG A 135 10.85 -3.64 3.33
CA ARG A 135 9.44 -3.28 3.18
C ARG A 135 8.54 -4.11 4.10
N MET A 136 8.76 -5.43 4.17
CA MET A 136 7.98 -6.32 5.03
C MET A 136 8.24 -6.08 6.52
N ARG A 137 9.47 -5.78 6.95
CA ARG A 137 9.75 -5.36 8.33
C ARG A 137 8.98 -4.10 8.70
N ASN A 138 8.97 -3.11 7.83
CA ASN A 138 8.20 -1.88 8.05
C ASN A 138 6.70 -2.17 8.07
N MET A 139 6.22 -3.05 7.18
CA MET A 139 4.83 -3.49 7.16
C MET A 139 4.43 -4.11 8.50
N LEU A 140 5.20 -5.03 9.05
CA LEU A 140 4.93 -5.63 10.35
C LEU A 140 4.85 -4.57 11.47
N LYS A 141 5.75 -3.58 11.47
CA LYS A 141 5.74 -2.47 12.45
C LYS A 141 4.50 -1.58 12.34
N PHE A 142 4.06 -1.21 11.13
CA PHE A 142 2.85 -0.40 11.02
C PHE A 142 1.56 -1.20 11.22
N MET A 143 1.59 -2.52 11.01
CA MET A 143 0.48 -3.41 11.35
C MET A 143 0.15 -3.38 12.85
N GLU A 144 1.14 -3.31 13.71
CA GLU A 144 0.97 -3.13 15.15
C GLU A 144 0.26 -1.80 15.48
N SER A 145 0.69 -0.71 14.83
CA SER A 145 0.01 0.59 14.97
C SER A 145 -1.44 0.54 14.48
N ILE A 146 -1.71 -0.17 13.39
CA ILE A 146 -3.06 -0.38 12.87
C ILE A 146 -3.92 -1.18 13.85
N ALA A 147 -3.36 -2.21 14.49
CA ALA A 147 -4.09 -3.01 15.48
C ALA A 147 -4.52 -2.19 16.69
N SER A 148 -3.64 -1.33 17.16
CA SER A 148 -3.96 -0.39 18.24
C SER A 148 -5.11 0.55 17.86
N VAL A 149 -5.14 1.04 16.61
CA VAL A 149 -6.25 1.82 16.07
C VAL A 149 -7.53 0.99 16.04
N ASP A 150 -7.49 -0.23 15.49
CA ASP A 150 -8.65 -1.12 15.33
C ASP A 150 -9.29 -1.47 16.69
N THR A 151 -8.46 -1.75 17.73
CA THR A 151 -8.95 -1.97 19.09
C THR A 151 -9.61 -0.73 19.69
N SER A 152 -9.04 0.45 19.45
CA SER A 152 -9.54 1.70 20.03
C SER A 152 -10.88 2.14 19.42
N ILE A 153 -11.14 1.85 18.16
CA ILE A 153 -12.38 2.19 17.45
C ILE A 153 -13.40 1.04 17.42
N GLY A 154 -13.14 -0.08 18.07
CA GLY A 154 -14.02 -1.24 18.06
C GLY A 154 -14.29 -1.76 16.65
N ALA A 155 -13.24 -1.88 15.84
CA ALA A 155 -13.33 -2.29 14.45
C ALA A 155 -13.94 -3.69 14.28
N HIS A 156 -14.88 -3.82 13.34
CA HIS A 156 -15.53 -5.09 13.02
C HIS A 156 -15.14 -5.56 11.63
N TYR A 157 -14.73 -6.82 11.52
CA TYR A 157 -14.33 -7.41 10.23
C TYR A 157 -15.53 -8.05 9.54
N SER A 158 -15.84 -7.60 8.33
CA SER A 158 -16.92 -8.15 7.53
C SER A 158 -16.40 -9.21 6.54
N LEU A 159 -16.82 -10.45 6.76
CA LEU A 159 -16.53 -11.56 5.84
C LEU A 159 -17.07 -11.31 4.42
N ALA A 160 -18.19 -10.61 4.30
CA ALA A 160 -18.78 -10.29 2.99
C ALA A 160 -17.87 -9.33 2.20
N THR A 161 -17.32 -8.32 2.86
CA THR A 161 -16.38 -7.37 2.24
C THR A 161 -15.06 -8.06 1.88
N GLU A 162 -14.54 -8.92 2.75
CA GLU A 162 -13.33 -9.71 2.46
C GLU A 162 -13.53 -10.62 1.24
N ARG A 163 -14.67 -11.31 1.13
CA ARG A 163 -14.99 -12.15 -0.04
C ARG A 163 -15.10 -11.34 -1.34
N LYS A 164 -15.76 -10.18 -1.30
CA LYS A 164 -15.81 -9.28 -2.49
C LYS A 164 -14.44 -8.85 -2.95
N LEU A 165 -13.56 -8.48 -2.01
CA LEU A 165 -12.21 -8.06 -2.35
C LEU A 165 -11.35 -9.22 -2.87
N CYS A 166 -11.47 -10.42 -2.28
CA CYS A 166 -10.85 -11.61 -2.85
C CYS A 166 -11.33 -11.87 -4.28
N ALA A 167 -12.64 -11.78 -4.52
CA ALA A 167 -13.21 -11.99 -5.85
C ALA A 167 -12.68 -10.96 -6.87
N ILE A 168 -12.62 -9.69 -6.49
CA ILE A 168 -12.03 -8.62 -7.35
C ILE A 168 -10.56 -8.91 -7.63
N LEU A 169 -9.78 -9.29 -6.62
CA LEU A 169 -8.37 -9.62 -6.80
C LEU A 169 -8.16 -10.80 -7.74
N VAL A 170 -8.94 -11.87 -7.55
CA VAL A 170 -8.91 -13.05 -8.44
C VAL A 170 -9.31 -12.67 -9.86
N ALA A 171 -10.36 -11.84 -10.04
CA ALA A 171 -10.79 -11.38 -11.35
C ALA A 171 -9.70 -10.56 -12.07
N ILE A 172 -9.01 -9.67 -11.37
CA ILE A 172 -7.87 -8.89 -11.93
C ILE A 172 -6.74 -9.83 -12.34
N LEU A 173 -6.37 -10.77 -11.48
CA LEU A 173 -5.29 -11.72 -11.77
C LEU A 173 -5.64 -12.64 -12.94
N LEU A 174 -6.90 -13.12 -13.04
CA LEU A 174 -7.36 -13.93 -14.17
C LEU A 174 -7.35 -13.14 -15.47
N PHE A 175 -7.90 -11.91 -15.47
CA PHE A 175 -7.88 -11.04 -16.63
C PHE A 175 -6.45 -10.81 -17.14
N PHE A 176 -5.54 -10.49 -16.23
CA PHE A 176 -4.14 -10.25 -16.57
C PHE A 176 -3.43 -11.54 -17.06
N SER A 177 -3.77 -12.69 -16.46
CA SER A 177 -3.23 -13.99 -16.90
C SER A 177 -3.69 -14.34 -18.30
N VAL A 178 -4.96 -14.11 -18.63
CA VAL A 178 -5.49 -14.32 -19.99
C VAL A 178 -4.76 -13.41 -20.98
N LEU A 179 -4.63 -12.13 -20.66
CA LEU A 179 -3.96 -11.15 -21.54
C LEU A 179 -2.49 -11.51 -21.80
N ILE A 180 -1.73 -11.85 -20.75
CA ILE A 180 -0.32 -12.29 -20.88
C ILE A 180 -0.21 -13.59 -21.72
N THR A 181 -1.09 -14.55 -21.46
CA THR A 181 -1.07 -15.81 -22.17
C THR A 181 -1.41 -15.63 -23.64
N ASP A 182 -2.41 -14.80 -23.96
CA ASP A 182 -2.80 -14.47 -25.32
C ASP A 182 -1.64 -13.77 -26.08
N ASP A 183 -1.00 -12.78 -25.47
CA ASP A 183 0.15 -12.07 -26.03
C ASP A 183 1.32 -13.05 -26.29
N PHE A 184 1.64 -13.89 -25.32
CA PHE A 184 2.70 -14.89 -25.45
C PHE A 184 2.40 -15.90 -26.55
N CYS A 185 1.18 -16.42 -26.61
CA CYS A 185 0.73 -17.36 -27.65
C CYS A 185 0.75 -16.72 -29.04
N PHE A 186 0.34 -15.45 -29.15
CA PHE A 186 0.38 -14.72 -30.41
C PHE A 186 1.78 -14.67 -30.98
N TYR A 187 2.79 -14.26 -30.21
CA TYR A 187 4.18 -14.22 -30.65
C TYR A 187 4.76 -15.63 -30.92
N ALA A 188 4.45 -16.63 -30.10
CA ALA A 188 4.87 -18.00 -30.31
C ALA A 188 4.29 -18.60 -31.62
N LEU A 189 3.03 -18.31 -31.94
CA LEU A 189 2.40 -18.74 -33.21
C LEU A 189 2.96 -18.01 -34.42
N GLN A 190 3.30 -16.74 -34.28
CA GLN A 190 3.99 -15.99 -35.35
C GLN A 190 5.39 -16.59 -35.60
N ALA A 191 6.14 -16.88 -34.56
CA ALA A 191 7.48 -17.48 -34.64
C ALA A 191 7.46 -18.90 -35.21
N LYS A 192 6.37 -19.64 -35.01
CA LYS A 192 6.19 -20.97 -35.63
C LYS A 192 6.23 -20.93 -37.14
N LYS A 193 5.79 -19.82 -37.78
CA LYS A 193 5.81 -19.68 -39.25
C LYS A 193 7.23 -19.59 -39.80
N ILE A 194 8.21 -19.24 -38.99
CA ILE A 194 9.64 -19.15 -39.33
C ILE A 194 10.48 -20.16 -38.56
N ASP A 195 9.82 -21.20 -38.03
CA ASP A 195 10.41 -22.34 -37.28
C ASP A 195 11.25 -21.94 -36.05
N ARG A 196 10.89 -20.80 -35.40
CA ARG A 196 11.57 -20.23 -34.21
C ARG A 196 10.72 -20.21 -32.96
N GLN A 197 9.68 -21.04 -32.87
CA GLN A 197 8.74 -21.00 -31.72
C GLN A 197 9.44 -21.28 -30.39
N TRP A 198 10.40 -22.20 -30.33
CA TRP A 198 11.11 -22.55 -29.10
C TRP A 198 12.05 -21.42 -28.63
N ASP A 199 12.65 -20.68 -29.56
CA ASP A 199 13.49 -19.53 -29.24
C ASP A 199 12.64 -18.44 -28.55
N ILE A 200 11.45 -18.14 -29.07
CA ILE A 200 10.53 -17.17 -28.45
C ILE A 200 10.09 -17.63 -27.06
N VAL A 201 9.74 -18.92 -26.90
CA VAL A 201 9.34 -19.45 -25.60
C VAL A 201 10.48 -19.29 -24.58
N THR A 202 11.69 -19.71 -24.91
CA THR A 202 12.84 -19.64 -23.98
C THR A 202 13.28 -18.21 -23.69
N ASN A 203 13.26 -17.32 -24.69
CA ASN A 203 13.75 -15.95 -24.57
C ASN A 203 12.79 -15.04 -23.80
N TYR A 204 11.47 -15.27 -23.88
CA TYR A 204 10.49 -14.35 -23.30
C TYR A 204 9.77 -14.87 -22.05
N ILE A 205 9.88 -16.16 -21.67
CA ILE A 205 9.20 -16.69 -20.48
C ILE A 205 9.60 -15.94 -19.20
N GLY A 206 10.90 -15.64 -19.05
CA GLY A 206 11.40 -14.86 -17.91
C GLY A 206 10.79 -13.46 -17.83
N PHE A 207 10.68 -12.78 -18.96
CA PHE A 207 10.07 -11.48 -19.09
C PHE A 207 8.59 -11.47 -18.67
N TYR A 208 7.80 -12.42 -19.15
CA TYR A 208 6.39 -12.52 -18.77
C TYR A 208 6.20 -12.89 -17.30
N LEU A 209 7.07 -13.68 -16.71
CA LEU A 209 7.05 -13.95 -15.27
C LEU A 209 7.41 -12.71 -14.45
N LEU A 210 8.35 -11.87 -14.90
CA LEU A 210 8.64 -10.59 -14.25
C LEU A 210 7.45 -9.61 -14.32
N TRP A 211 6.63 -9.66 -15.36
CA TRP A 211 5.39 -8.91 -15.44
C TRP A 211 4.41 -9.25 -14.30
N TYR A 212 4.29 -10.53 -13.94
CA TYR A 212 3.50 -10.94 -12.78
C TYR A 212 4.06 -10.35 -11.47
N VAL A 213 5.38 -10.33 -11.32
CA VAL A 213 6.03 -9.70 -10.16
C VAL A 213 5.64 -8.22 -10.04
N VAL A 214 5.70 -7.47 -11.15
CA VAL A 214 5.32 -6.05 -11.19
C VAL A 214 3.84 -5.86 -10.82
N MET A 215 2.94 -6.63 -11.45
CA MET A 215 1.49 -6.53 -11.21
C MET A 215 1.11 -6.84 -9.77
N ILE A 216 1.71 -7.89 -9.18
CA ILE A 216 1.44 -8.26 -7.79
C ILE A 216 1.99 -7.21 -6.82
N LEU A 217 3.11 -6.56 -7.14
CA LEU A 217 3.64 -5.45 -6.36
C LEU A 217 2.67 -4.25 -6.32
N GLU A 218 2.08 -3.89 -7.46
CA GLU A 218 1.06 -2.84 -7.57
C GLU A 218 -0.18 -3.18 -6.75
N LEU A 219 -0.68 -4.40 -6.86
CA LEU A 219 -1.82 -4.88 -6.08
C LEU A 219 -1.53 -4.91 -4.59
N GLN A 220 -0.34 -5.36 -4.17
CA GLN A 220 0.07 -5.35 -2.77
C GLN A 220 0.07 -3.94 -2.19
N PHE A 221 0.58 -2.95 -2.93
CA PHE A 221 0.54 -1.55 -2.53
C PHE A 221 -0.90 -1.03 -2.44
N ALA A 222 -1.71 -1.26 -3.47
CA ALA A 222 -3.11 -0.81 -3.53
C ALA A 222 -3.93 -1.34 -2.34
N PHE A 223 -3.79 -2.63 -2.02
CA PHE A 223 -4.46 -3.24 -0.87
C PHE A 223 -4.00 -2.63 0.46
N THR A 224 -2.71 -2.35 0.59
CA THR A 224 -2.16 -1.70 1.78
C THR A 224 -2.75 -0.29 1.96
N ALA A 225 -2.79 0.51 0.90
CA ALA A 225 -3.35 1.85 0.92
C ALA A 225 -4.86 1.87 1.22
N LEU A 226 -5.64 0.99 0.59
CA LEU A 226 -7.08 0.84 0.85
C LEU A 226 -7.37 0.41 2.30
N SER A 227 -6.51 -0.42 2.88
CA SER A 227 -6.59 -0.84 4.27
C SER A 227 -6.51 0.37 5.23
N VAL A 228 -5.62 1.32 4.96
CA VAL A 228 -5.49 2.55 5.78
C VAL A 228 -6.68 3.49 5.59
N ARG A 229 -7.20 3.62 4.35
CA ARG A 229 -8.42 4.40 4.08
C ARG A 229 -9.57 4.00 4.98
N ALA A 230 -9.81 2.70 5.14
CA ALA A 230 -10.91 2.20 5.98
C ALA A 230 -10.81 2.69 7.43
N ARG A 231 -9.58 2.85 7.96
CA ARG A 231 -9.35 3.34 9.32
C ARG A 231 -9.56 4.84 9.44
N PHE A 232 -9.15 5.63 8.46
CA PHE A 232 -9.51 7.06 8.43
C PHE A 232 -11.03 7.26 8.40
N GLN A 233 -11.75 6.45 7.64
CA GLN A 233 -13.21 6.47 7.64
C GLN A 233 -13.79 6.15 9.03
N ALA A 234 -13.21 5.14 9.72
CA ALA A 234 -13.59 4.77 11.07
C ALA A 234 -13.39 5.91 12.08
N VAL A 235 -12.25 6.60 12.00
CA VAL A 235 -11.98 7.79 12.84
C VAL A 235 -12.98 8.90 12.54
N ASN A 236 -13.34 9.13 11.28
CA ASN A 236 -14.35 10.11 10.89
C ASN A 236 -15.74 9.79 11.43
N ASP A 237 -16.14 8.51 11.38
CA ASP A 237 -17.43 8.07 11.91
C ASP A 237 -17.47 8.19 13.45
N ALA A 238 -16.34 7.88 14.12
CA ALA A 238 -16.19 8.09 15.55
C ALA A 238 -16.26 9.57 15.94
N LEU A 239 -15.65 10.44 15.15
CA LEU A 239 -15.70 11.88 15.34
C LEU A 239 -17.13 12.43 15.14
N ALA A 240 -17.85 11.95 14.12
CA ALA A 240 -19.24 12.31 13.87
C ALA A 240 -20.16 11.84 15.02
N LEU A 241 -19.92 10.64 15.58
CA LEU A 241 -20.63 10.17 16.76
C LEU A 241 -20.36 11.05 18.00
N THR A 242 -19.11 11.43 18.21
CA THR A 242 -18.72 12.33 19.30
C THR A 242 -19.42 13.68 19.16
N ALA A 243 -19.53 14.20 17.94
CA ALA A 243 -20.25 15.44 17.64
C ALA A 243 -21.74 15.37 18.03
N ARG A 244 -22.42 14.25 17.76
CA ARG A 244 -23.82 14.05 18.18
C ARG A 244 -23.98 14.09 19.71
N HIS A 245 -23.01 13.56 20.44
CA HIS A 245 -23.04 13.59 21.93
C HIS A 245 -22.76 14.95 22.51
N ILE A 246 -22.19 15.89 21.75
CA ILE A 246 -21.99 17.28 22.14
C ILE A 246 -23.26 18.12 21.86
N SER A 247 -24.35 17.50 21.36
CA SER A 247 -25.59 18.16 20.96
C SER A 247 -25.41 19.22 19.87
N VAL A 248 -24.42 19.05 19.02
CA VAL A 248 -24.19 19.90 17.86
C VAL A 248 -25.09 19.43 16.73
N PRO A 249 -25.95 20.25 16.12
CA PRO A 249 -26.72 19.87 14.94
C PRO A 249 -25.79 19.71 13.76
N LEU A 250 -25.23 18.53 13.57
CA LEU A 250 -24.61 18.12 12.32
C LEU A 250 -25.74 17.71 11.38
N GLU A 251 -25.79 18.34 10.23
CA GLU A 251 -26.61 17.94 9.09
C GLU A 251 -26.58 16.41 8.96
N LYS A 252 -27.76 15.76 8.82
CA LYS A 252 -27.97 14.31 8.82
C LYS A 252 -26.77 13.53 8.32
N ALA A 253 -25.88 13.20 9.24
CA ALA A 253 -24.82 12.27 8.93
C ALA A 253 -25.50 10.94 8.57
N LYS A 254 -25.27 10.42 7.36
CA LYS A 254 -25.63 9.06 6.99
C LYS A 254 -25.39 8.16 8.19
N GLU A 255 -26.36 7.32 8.53
CA GLU A 255 -26.19 6.32 9.59
C GLU A 255 -24.82 5.68 9.48
N PRO A 256 -24.07 5.55 10.60
CA PRO A 256 -22.76 4.97 10.56
C PRO A 256 -22.88 3.55 9.98
N THR A 257 -22.50 3.41 8.73
CA THR A 257 -22.41 2.09 8.11
C THR A 257 -21.48 1.24 8.97
N PRO A 258 -21.85 0.00 9.27
CA PRO A 258 -20.98 -0.87 10.06
C PRO A 258 -19.62 -0.90 9.39
N LEU A 259 -18.59 -0.59 10.17
CA LEU A 259 -17.21 -0.52 9.73
C LEU A 259 -16.77 -1.89 9.21
N ASN A 260 -16.94 -2.07 7.91
CA ASN A 260 -16.49 -3.24 7.19
C ASN A 260 -15.02 -3.04 6.84
N ILE A 261 -14.14 -3.32 7.79
CA ILE A 261 -12.71 -3.26 7.57
C ILE A 261 -12.27 -4.59 6.98
N PHE A 262 -11.76 -4.56 5.75
CA PHE A 262 -10.87 -5.62 5.31
C PHE A 262 -9.47 -5.26 5.80
N ALA A 263 -8.85 -6.17 6.51
CA ALA A 263 -7.62 -5.77 7.15
C ALA A 263 -6.78 -6.92 7.65
N ILE A 264 -5.57 -6.58 7.78
CA ILE A 264 -4.56 -7.22 8.60
C ILE A 264 -5.12 -7.34 10.03
N ARG A 265 -5.43 -8.56 10.46
CA ARG A 265 -5.79 -8.83 11.84
C ARG A 265 -4.50 -8.97 12.62
N VAL A 266 -4.28 -8.09 13.57
CA VAL A 266 -3.21 -8.29 14.57
C VAL A 266 -3.84 -8.96 15.76
N ALA A 267 -3.43 -10.20 16.06
CA ALA A 267 -3.72 -10.80 17.32
C ALA A 267 -2.81 -10.11 18.36
N ALA A 268 -3.40 -9.33 19.25
CA ALA A 268 -2.76 -9.07 20.52
C ALA A 268 -2.52 -10.46 21.15
N GLU A 269 -1.27 -10.79 21.34
CA GLU A 269 -0.89 -12.00 22.06
C GLU A 269 -1.44 -11.85 23.48
N SER A 270 -2.65 -12.41 23.71
CA SER A 270 -3.17 -12.58 25.03
C SER A 270 -2.20 -13.49 25.74
N ARG A 271 -1.31 -12.91 26.54
CA ARG A 271 -0.56 -13.65 27.54
C ARG A 271 -1.57 -14.27 28.49
N ARG A 272 -2.14 -15.39 28.12
CA ARG A 272 -2.64 -16.35 29.10
C ARG A 272 -1.42 -16.96 29.74
N CYS A 273 -0.90 -16.31 30.77
CA CYS A 273 -0.33 -17.04 31.88
C CYS A 273 -1.43 -17.98 32.37
N ALA A 274 -1.36 -19.22 31.93
CA ALA A 274 -2.02 -20.29 32.64
C ALA A 274 -1.36 -20.31 33.98
N ASN A 275 -2.04 -19.79 35.00
CA ASN A 275 -2.16 -20.36 36.32
C ASN A 275 -2.80 -19.33 37.24
N ASN A 276 -3.93 -19.78 37.74
CA ASN A 276 -4.56 -19.43 39.00
C ASN A 276 -5.34 -18.12 39.13
N VAL A 277 -6.62 -18.37 39.30
CA VAL A 277 -7.51 -17.74 40.29
C VAL A 277 -8.22 -16.46 39.82
N SER A 278 -9.50 -16.69 39.56
CA SER A 278 -10.62 -15.86 40.01
C SER A 278 -10.19 -14.64 40.83
N LEU A 279 -10.46 -13.47 40.30
CA LEU A 279 -10.38 -12.16 40.86
C LEU A 279 -9.44 -11.26 40.05
N LEU A 280 -9.89 -10.81 38.88
CA LEU A 280 -9.50 -9.56 38.25
C LEU A 280 -10.22 -9.43 36.88
N VAL A 281 -11.54 -9.23 36.98
CA VAL A 281 -12.39 -8.95 35.79
C VAL A 281 -12.13 -7.54 35.24
N ASP A 282 -11.23 -6.73 35.79
CA ASP A 282 -11.11 -5.31 35.52
C ASP A 282 -9.82 -4.85 34.81
N SER A 283 -8.92 -5.73 34.41
CA SER A 283 -7.68 -5.29 33.76
C SER A 283 -7.46 -5.96 32.42
N MET A 284 -8.31 -5.65 31.43
CA MET A 284 -7.99 -5.86 30.02
C MET A 284 -7.14 -4.68 29.54
N PRO A 285 -5.87 -4.84 29.13
CA PRO A 285 -5.00 -3.74 28.70
C PRO A 285 -5.47 -3.02 27.41
N GLY A 286 -6.57 -3.46 26.80
CA GLY A 286 -7.18 -2.82 25.65
C GLY A 286 -8.33 -1.85 25.95
N LYS A 287 -8.90 -1.86 27.18
CA LYS A 287 -10.03 -1.01 27.52
C LYS A 287 -9.65 0.46 27.81
N GLU A 288 -8.42 0.71 28.26
CA GLU A 288 -7.97 2.07 28.59
C GLU A 288 -7.90 3.02 27.37
N HIS A 289 -7.79 2.47 26.16
CA HIS A 289 -7.69 3.27 24.94
C HIS A 289 -8.94 3.24 24.06
N ALA A 290 -9.95 2.44 24.41
CA ALA A 290 -11.16 2.32 23.62
C ALA A 290 -11.96 3.65 23.65
N VAL A 291 -12.40 4.10 22.48
CA VAL A 291 -13.26 5.30 22.28
C VAL A 291 -14.70 4.88 22.09
N ILE A 292 -14.94 3.82 21.37
CA ILE A 292 -16.25 3.30 20.99
C ILE A 292 -16.36 1.82 21.34
N ILE A 293 -17.47 1.42 21.99
CA ILE A 293 -17.88 0.02 22.10
C ILE A 293 -19.17 -0.16 21.28
N ARG A 294 -19.32 -1.30 20.64
CA ARG A 294 -20.59 -1.69 20.04
C ARG A 294 -21.42 -2.45 21.07
N ASN A 295 -22.67 -2.10 21.17
CA ASN A 295 -23.61 -2.84 21.98
C ASN A 295 -23.73 -4.27 21.41
N ALA A 296 -23.55 -5.27 22.28
CA ALA A 296 -23.59 -6.67 21.86
C ALA A 296 -24.95 -7.11 21.30
N VAL A 297 -26.04 -6.41 21.69
CA VAL A 297 -27.42 -6.76 21.31
C VAL A 297 -27.90 -5.97 20.10
N SER A 298 -27.68 -4.64 20.06
CA SER A 298 -28.16 -3.76 18.98
C SER A 298 -27.13 -3.49 17.89
N GLY A 299 -25.86 -3.81 18.11
CA GLY A 299 -24.76 -3.49 17.19
C GLY A 299 -24.46 -1.97 17.09
N GLU A 300 -25.20 -1.12 17.80
CA GLU A 300 -25.03 0.33 17.74
C GLU A 300 -23.72 0.77 18.40
N PRO A 301 -23.00 1.71 17.77
CA PRO A 301 -21.79 2.28 18.35
C PRO A 301 -22.15 3.22 19.51
N LYS A 302 -21.56 3.00 20.68
CA LYS A 302 -21.72 3.84 21.87
C LYS A 302 -20.38 4.42 22.30
N LEU A 303 -20.36 5.71 22.58
CA LEU A 303 -19.19 6.40 23.13
C LEU A 303 -19.00 5.96 24.60
N ILE A 304 -17.77 5.57 24.97
CA ILE A 304 -17.47 5.08 26.33
C ILE A 304 -16.87 6.18 27.19
N VAL A 305 -16.21 7.13 26.54
CA VAL A 305 -15.46 8.19 27.22
C VAL A 305 -16.13 9.55 27.00
N PRO A 306 -15.92 10.54 27.90
CA PRO A 306 -16.43 11.89 27.72
C PRO A 306 -15.96 12.49 26.38
N PRO A 307 -16.76 13.35 25.73
CA PRO A 307 -16.44 13.92 24.40
C PRO A 307 -15.04 14.57 24.32
N CYS A 308 -14.61 15.25 25.35
CA CYS A 308 -13.30 15.89 25.42
C CYS A 308 -12.15 14.85 25.33
N GLU A 309 -12.27 13.73 26.03
CA GLU A 309 -11.30 12.65 25.99
C GLU A 309 -11.39 11.86 24.69
N ALA A 310 -12.61 11.69 24.13
CA ALA A 310 -12.79 11.08 22.82
C ALA A 310 -12.03 11.86 21.73
N ILE A 311 -12.15 13.18 21.69
CA ILE A 311 -11.44 14.03 20.73
C ILE A 311 -9.92 13.89 20.90
N ARG A 312 -9.40 13.88 22.14
CA ARG A 312 -7.97 13.68 22.39
C ARG A 312 -7.48 12.34 21.84
N ARG A 313 -8.21 11.26 22.11
CA ARG A 313 -7.86 9.92 21.63
C ARG A 313 -7.96 9.83 20.10
N LEU A 314 -9.01 10.40 19.50
CA LEU A 314 -9.16 10.43 18.03
C LEU A 314 -8.06 11.23 17.34
N ALA A 315 -7.58 12.33 17.95
CA ALA A 315 -6.41 13.05 17.46
C ALA A 315 -5.14 12.19 17.47
N CYS A 316 -4.90 11.44 18.57
CA CYS A 316 -3.77 10.50 18.63
C CYS A 316 -3.87 9.39 17.57
N LEU A 317 -5.07 8.81 17.37
CA LEU A 317 -5.31 7.78 16.35
C LEU A 317 -5.10 8.31 14.94
N HIS A 318 -5.60 9.53 14.66
CA HIS A 318 -5.36 10.19 13.36
C HIS A 318 -3.86 10.39 13.11
N GLY A 319 -3.11 10.89 14.10
CA GLY A 319 -1.66 11.05 14.00
C GLY A 319 -0.93 9.72 13.77
N ALA A 320 -1.34 8.65 14.44
CA ALA A 320 -0.81 7.31 14.21
C ALA A 320 -1.05 6.84 12.76
N LEU A 321 -2.25 7.09 12.20
CA LEU A 321 -2.57 6.77 10.80
C LEU A 321 -1.76 7.62 9.82
N CYS A 322 -1.54 8.91 10.07
CA CYS A 322 -0.65 9.75 9.25
C CYS A 322 0.78 9.19 9.22
N ASN A 323 1.29 8.75 10.37
CA ASN A 323 2.59 8.10 10.46
C ASN A 323 2.63 6.77 9.68
N VAL A 324 1.55 5.99 9.67
CA VAL A 324 1.43 4.77 8.86
C VAL A 324 1.49 5.12 7.38
N VAL A 325 0.73 6.13 6.91
CA VAL A 325 0.77 6.59 5.50
C VAL A 325 2.18 6.99 5.09
N HIS A 326 2.85 7.79 5.92
CA HIS A 326 4.23 8.21 5.65
C HIS A 326 5.19 7.01 5.57
N ARG A 327 5.08 6.04 6.48
CA ARG A 327 5.89 4.81 6.46
C ARG A 327 5.63 3.96 5.22
N ILE A 328 4.38 3.87 4.76
CA ILE A 328 4.02 3.19 3.51
C ILE A 328 4.68 3.90 2.32
N GLY A 329 4.53 5.23 2.22
CA GLY A 329 5.16 6.04 1.18
C GLY A 329 6.68 5.84 1.11
N ASN A 330 7.36 5.81 2.26
CA ASN A 330 8.80 5.57 2.32
C ASN A 330 9.19 4.11 1.98
N SER A 331 8.35 3.14 2.37
CA SER A 331 8.66 1.72 2.14
C SER A 331 8.46 1.28 0.71
N TYR A 332 7.49 1.87 0.02
CA TYR A 332 7.19 1.62 -1.39
C TYR A 332 7.77 2.70 -2.32
N GLY A 333 8.46 3.72 -1.80
CA GLY A 333 8.86 4.92 -2.54
C GLY A 333 9.59 4.62 -3.84
N LEU A 334 10.70 3.88 -3.77
CA LEU A 334 11.47 3.52 -4.96
C LEU A 334 10.66 2.65 -5.95
N PRO A 335 10.04 1.53 -5.54
CA PRO A 335 9.19 0.76 -6.45
C PRO A 335 8.10 1.60 -7.12
N LEU A 336 7.44 2.50 -6.40
CA LEU A 336 6.37 3.33 -6.94
C LEU A 336 6.86 4.31 -8.01
N ILE A 337 7.99 4.96 -7.80
CA ILE A 337 8.57 5.85 -8.82
C ILE A 337 8.91 5.07 -10.09
N VAL A 338 9.52 3.89 -9.95
CA VAL A 338 9.85 3.06 -11.12
C VAL A 338 8.57 2.55 -11.81
N ILE A 339 7.52 2.17 -11.06
CA ILE A 339 6.20 1.82 -11.61
C ILE A 339 5.60 2.99 -12.39
N LEU A 340 5.67 4.21 -11.88
CA LEU A 340 5.13 5.40 -12.58
C LEU A 340 5.87 5.66 -13.89
N ILE A 341 7.21 5.58 -13.87
CA ILE A 341 8.04 5.70 -15.09
C ILE A 341 7.70 4.59 -16.08
N SER A 342 7.60 3.35 -15.61
CA SER A 342 7.19 2.20 -16.42
C SER A 342 5.82 2.42 -17.07
N THR A 343 4.84 2.87 -16.28
CA THR A 343 3.48 3.12 -16.76
C THR A 343 3.44 4.24 -17.78
N LEU A 344 4.19 5.34 -17.56
CA LEU A 344 4.31 6.44 -18.53
C LEU A 344 4.90 5.94 -19.87
N LEU A 345 5.98 5.16 -19.81
CA LEU A 345 6.61 4.60 -21.01
C LEU A 345 5.62 3.72 -21.80
N HIS A 346 4.93 2.80 -21.13
CA HIS A 346 3.96 1.92 -21.78
C HIS A 346 2.76 2.67 -22.36
N LEU A 347 2.28 3.71 -21.66
CA LEU A 347 1.19 4.56 -22.16
C LEU A 347 1.58 5.40 -23.40
N ILE A 348 2.87 5.61 -23.65
CA ILE A 348 3.36 6.25 -24.89
C ILE A 348 3.54 5.20 -25.98
N VAL A 349 4.22 4.10 -25.67
CA VAL A 349 4.69 3.10 -26.62
C VAL A 349 3.55 2.26 -27.18
N THR A 350 2.67 1.76 -26.32
CA THR A 350 1.59 0.84 -26.75
C THR A 350 0.59 1.52 -27.71
N PRO A 351 0.08 2.74 -27.42
CA PRO A 351 -0.76 3.46 -28.37
C PRO A 351 -0.03 3.83 -29.66
N TYR A 352 1.27 4.14 -29.60
CA TYR A 352 2.06 4.39 -30.79
C TYR A 352 2.05 3.18 -31.73
N PHE A 353 2.34 1.97 -31.25
CA PHE A 353 2.27 0.77 -32.06
C PHE A 353 0.87 0.45 -32.56
N LEU A 354 -0.16 0.71 -31.76
CA LEU A 354 -1.55 0.54 -32.16
C LEU A 354 -1.88 1.46 -33.37
N ILE A 355 -1.49 2.72 -33.29
CA ILE A 355 -1.73 3.70 -34.38
C ILE A 355 -0.96 3.31 -35.63
N MET A 356 0.30 2.93 -35.49
CA MET A 356 1.14 2.49 -36.60
C MET A 356 0.56 1.29 -37.35
N GLU A 357 0.10 0.27 -36.62
CA GLU A 357 -0.52 -0.91 -37.23
C GLU A 357 -1.83 -0.55 -37.97
N ILE A 358 -2.62 0.39 -37.44
CA ILE A 358 -3.83 0.88 -38.11
C ILE A 358 -3.48 1.59 -39.41
N MET A 359 -2.38 2.37 -39.44
CA MET A 359 -1.97 3.14 -40.65
C MET A 359 -1.41 2.24 -41.75
N VAL A 360 -0.74 1.15 -41.39
CA VAL A 360 -0.14 0.21 -42.37
C VAL A 360 -1.17 -0.68 -43.08
N SER A 361 -2.46 -0.57 -42.72
CA SER A 361 -3.55 -1.34 -43.38
C SER A 361 -3.39 -2.88 -43.32
N SER A 362 -2.51 -3.40 -42.48
CA SER A 362 -2.40 -4.83 -42.26
C SER A 362 -3.57 -5.27 -41.39
N HIS A 363 -4.54 -5.98 -41.94
CA HIS A 363 -5.75 -6.40 -41.27
C HIS A 363 -5.54 -7.50 -40.23
N ARG A 364 -4.52 -7.35 -39.37
CA ARG A 364 -4.26 -8.26 -38.22
C ARG A 364 -5.15 -7.89 -37.04
N ILE A 365 -6.47 -8.14 -37.19
CA ILE A 365 -7.49 -7.77 -36.19
C ILE A 365 -7.12 -8.27 -34.78
N HIS A 366 -6.64 -9.50 -34.65
CA HIS A 366 -6.22 -10.04 -33.34
C HIS A 366 -5.13 -9.19 -32.70
N PHE A 367 -4.11 -8.78 -33.44
CA PHE A 367 -3.05 -7.91 -32.95
C PHE A 367 -3.56 -6.54 -32.51
N LEU A 368 -4.46 -5.94 -33.29
CA LEU A 368 -5.09 -4.65 -32.93
C LEU A 368 -5.90 -4.76 -31.63
N VAL A 369 -6.69 -5.81 -31.47
CA VAL A 369 -7.46 -6.05 -30.24
C VAL A 369 -6.52 -6.25 -29.05
N LEU A 370 -5.45 -7.02 -29.23
CA LEU A 370 -4.46 -7.27 -28.18
C LEU A 370 -3.75 -5.97 -27.74
N GLN A 371 -3.30 -5.14 -28.70
CA GLN A 371 -2.69 -3.85 -28.40
C GLN A 371 -3.67 -2.88 -27.71
N PHE A 372 -4.92 -2.87 -28.12
CA PHE A 372 -5.96 -2.09 -27.45
C PHE A 372 -6.18 -2.54 -26.00
N LEU A 373 -6.25 -3.85 -25.76
CA LEU A 373 -6.36 -4.41 -24.39
C LEU A 373 -5.15 -4.05 -23.53
N TRP A 374 -3.94 -4.04 -24.10
CA TRP A 374 -2.75 -3.56 -23.38
C TRP A 374 -2.86 -2.07 -23.03
N CYS A 375 -3.31 -1.21 -23.94
CA CYS A 375 -3.56 0.21 -23.65
C CYS A 375 -4.51 0.39 -22.47
N VAL A 376 -5.64 -0.32 -22.49
CA VAL A 376 -6.61 -0.31 -21.38
C VAL A 376 -5.97 -0.79 -20.08
N THR A 377 -5.18 -1.85 -20.14
CA THR A 377 -4.49 -2.41 -18.97
C THR A 377 -3.52 -1.41 -18.36
N HIS A 378 -2.72 -0.69 -19.15
CA HIS A 378 -1.80 0.32 -18.62
C HIS A 378 -2.52 1.49 -17.97
N VAL A 379 -3.67 1.93 -18.51
CA VAL A 379 -4.53 2.93 -17.88
C VAL A 379 -5.08 2.40 -16.54
N LEU A 380 -5.58 1.16 -16.51
CA LEU A 380 -6.10 0.54 -15.29
C LEU A 380 -5.02 0.40 -14.22
N ARG A 381 -3.79 0.02 -14.56
CA ARG A 381 -2.65 -0.07 -13.64
C ARG A 381 -2.36 1.27 -12.97
N MET A 382 -2.38 2.37 -13.72
CA MET A 382 -2.22 3.71 -13.16
C MET A 382 -3.32 4.01 -12.12
N PHE A 383 -4.58 3.68 -12.42
CA PHE A 383 -5.67 3.86 -11.47
C PHE A 383 -5.56 2.94 -10.25
N VAL A 384 -5.10 1.71 -10.41
CA VAL A 384 -4.85 0.77 -9.29
C VAL A 384 -3.87 1.36 -8.27
N VAL A 385 -2.87 2.11 -8.72
CA VAL A 385 -1.88 2.76 -7.85
C VAL A 385 -2.41 4.07 -7.27
N VAL A 386 -3.03 4.93 -8.06
CA VAL A 386 -3.38 6.31 -7.67
C VAL A 386 -4.70 6.40 -6.89
N GLU A 387 -5.74 5.68 -7.30
CA GLU A 387 -7.09 5.79 -6.67
C GLU A 387 -7.11 5.43 -5.17
N PRO A 388 -6.44 4.37 -4.70
CA PRO A 388 -6.37 4.09 -3.27
C PRO A 388 -5.75 5.23 -2.46
N CYS A 389 -4.73 5.89 -3.00
CA CYS A 389 -4.08 7.05 -2.38
C CYS A 389 -5.03 8.25 -2.34
N HIS A 390 -5.65 8.58 -3.48
CA HIS A 390 -6.64 9.65 -3.58
C HIS A 390 -7.78 9.49 -2.55
N TYR A 391 -8.35 8.30 -2.46
CA TYR A 391 -9.41 8.03 -1.49
C TYR A 391 -8.94 8.15 -0.04
N THR A 392 -7.70 7.78 0.26
CA THR A 392 -7.13 7.91 1.61
C THR A 392 -6.88 9.39 1.95
N ILE A 393 -6.34 10.16 1.03
CA ILE A 393 -6.16 11.62 1.15
C ILE A 393 -7.51 12.31 1.41
N ASN A 394 -8.54 11.97 0.65
CA ASN A 394 -9.87 12.53 0.82
C ASN A 394 -10.51 12.15 2.17
N ALA A 395 -10.25 10.95 2.67
CA ALA A 395 -10.70 10.56 4.00
C ALA A 395 -10.03 11.41 5.09
N GLY A 396 -8.73 11.73 4.95
CA GLY A 396 -8.02 12.68 5.82
C GLY A 396 -8.60 14.10 5.75
N LYS A 397 -8.81 14.65 4.56
CA LYS A 397 -9.44 15.96 4.36
C LYS A 397 -10.84 16.04 4.99
N ARG A 398 -11.60 14.93 4.99
CA ARG A 398 -12.88 14.85 5.66
C ARG A 398 -12.75 15.01 7.18
N THR A 399 -11.68 14.48 7.79
CA THR A 399 -11.38 14.69 9.21
C THR A 399 -11.20 16.18 9.51
N GLU A 400 -10.41 16.88 8.68
CA GLU A 400 -10.20 18.34 8.81
C GLU A 400 -11.52 19.10 8.76
N ALA A 401 -12.37 18.82 7.77
CA ALA A 401 -13.68 19.46 7.63
C ALA A 401 -14.59 19.18 8.84
N LEU A 402 -14.57 17.98 9.41
CA LEU A 402 -15.34 17.63 10.59
C LEU A 402 -14.85 18.38 11.83
N VAL A 403 -13.55 18.47 12.04
CA VAL A 403 -12.95 19.21 13.17
C VAL A 403 -13.26 20.71 13.06
N CYS A 404 -13.12 21.31 11.88
CA CYS A 404 -13.46 22.71 11.64
C CYS A 404 -14.95 23.00 11.96
N ARG A 405 -15.87 22.12 11.51
CA ARG A 405 -17.31 22.26 11.86
C ARG A 405 -17.56 22.16 13.36
N LEU A 406 -16.89 21.22 14.05
CA LEU A 406 -17.00 21.09 15.50
C LEU A 406 -16.50 22.35 16.21
N MET A 407 -15.40 22.93 15.77
CA MET A 407 -14.87 24.18 16.36
C MET A 407 -15.84 25.33 16.23
N THR A 408 -16.50 25.47 15.08
CA THR A 408 -17.48 26.59 14.87
C THR A 408 -18.79 26.41 15.63
N SER A 409 -19.15 25.19 15.98
CA SER A 409 -20.43 24.88 16.62
C SER A 409 -20.34 24.58 18.13
N THR A 410 -19.12 24.47 18.67
CA THR A 410 -18.90 24.20 20.09
C THR A 410 -18.94 25.51 20.92
N PRO A 411 -19.63 25.54 22.06
CA PRO A 411 -19.61 26.70 22.97
C PRO A 411 -18.19 27.01 23.43
N SER A 412 -17.84 28.28 23.58
CA SER A 412 -16.50 28.74 23.99
C SER A 412 -16.13 28.41 25.43
N THR A 413 -17.04 27.81 26.21
CA THR A 413 -16.85 27.46 27.62
C THR A 413 -16.36 26.02 27.80
N GLY A 414 -15.37 25.80 28.66
CA GLY A 414 -14.86 24.48 29.02
C GLY A 414 -13.57 24.07 28.32
N MET A 415 -13.14 22.83 28.53
CA MET A 415 -11.88 22.28 27.97
C MET A 415 -12.01 21.81 26.52
N LEU A 416 -13.21 21.66 25.99
CA LEU A 416 -13.47 21.09 24.67
C LEU A 416 -12.92 21.96 23.51
N PRO A 417 -13.09 23.30 23.51
CA PRO A 417 -12.53 24.18 22.48
C PRO A 417 -11.00 24.07 22.36
N SER A 418 -10.31 24.05 23.50
CA SER A 418 -8.86 23.92 23.55
C SER A 418 -8.37 22.59 22.94
N ARG A 419 -9.09 21.49 23.18
CA ARG A 419 -8.77 20.17 22.60
C ARG A 419 -8.99 20.13 21.09
N LEU A 420 -10.09 20.75 20.61
CA LEU A 420 -10.37 20.88 19.18
C LEU A 420 -9.33 21.77 18.48
N GLU A 421 -8.90 22.87 19.11
CA GLU A 421 -7.85 23.73 18.58
C GLU A 421 -6.53 22.97 18.44
N LEU A 422 -6.13 22.21 19.47
CA LEU A 422 -4.93 21.40 19.41
C LEU A 422 -5.02 20.35 18.28
N PHE A 423 -6.16 19.70 18.12
CA PHE A 423 -6.39 18.75 17.04
C PHE A 423 -6.35 19.43 15.66
N SER A 424 -6.96 20.60 15.51
CA SER A 424 -6.90 21.38 14.26
C SER A 424 -5.46 21.76 13.90
N ARG A 425 -4.65 22.21 14.86
CA ARG A 425 -3.22 22.50 14.66
C ARG A 425 -2.46 21.25 14.23
N GLN A 426 -2.73 20.09 14.84
CA GLN A 426 -2.13 18.83 14.45
C GLN A 426 -2.48 18.45 13.00
N LEU A 427 -3.74 18.64 12.57
CA LEU A 427 -4.17 18.38 11.19
C LEU A 427 -3.43 19.26 10.17
N MET A 428 -3.19 20.53 10.49
CA MET A 428 -2.40 21.44 9.64
C MET A 428 -0.94 20.99 9.49
N LEU A 429 -0.35 20.44 10.55
CA LEU A 429 1.05 19.99 10.55
C LEU A 429 1.25 18.59 9.96
N GLN A 430 0.23 17.73 10.02
CA GLN A 430 0.29 16.34 9.62
C GLN A 430 -0.73 16.06 8.52
N SER A 431 -0.46 16.55 7.30
CA SER A 431 -1.31 16.26 6.15
C SER A 431 -1.17 14.80 5.70
N VAL A 432 -2.30 14.20 5.30
CA VAL A 432 -2.32 12.86 4.71
C VAL A 432 -1.91 12.94 3.26
N SER A 433 -0.73 12.41 2.91
CA SER A 433 -0.24 12.38 1.54
C SER A 433 0.67 11.18 1.30
N TYR A 434 0.57 10.59 0.11
CA TYR A 434 1.52 9.60 -0.38
C TYR A 434 2.51 10.28 -1.32
N THR A 435 3.72 10.50 -0.84
CA THR A 435 4.78 11.18 -1.60
C THR A 435 5.99 10.26 -1.74
N PRO A 436 5.98 9.34 -2.74
CA PRO A 436 7.10 8.44 -2.96
C PRO A 436 8.39 9.25 -3.18
N LEU A 437 9.38 9.00 -2.34
CA LEU A 437 10.69 9.71 -2.30
C LEU A 437 10.58 11.25 -2.25
N GLY A 438 9.43 11.81 -1.87
CA GLY A 438 9.19 13.25 -1.89
C GLY A 438 9.07 13.88 -3.29
N MET A 439 9.04 13.09 -4.37
CA MET A 439 9.09 13.61 -5.75
C MET A 439 7.72 14.06 -6.28
N CYS A 440 6.67 13.32 -5.99
CA CYS A 440 5.32 13.63 -6.46
C CYS A 440 4.27 13.16 -5.45
N THR A 441 3.07 13.73 -5.50
CA THR A 441 1.93 13.27 -4.71
C THR A 441 1.09 12.33 -5.54
N LEU A 442 0.80 11.13 -5.02
CA LEU A 442 -0.07 10.15 -5.67
C LEU A 442 -1.53 10.55 -5.51
N ASP A 443 -2.00 11.43 -6.37
CA ASP A 443 -3.37 11.94 -6.40
C ASP A 443 -3.86 12.09 -7.85
N ARG A 444 -5.16 12.29 -8.08
CA ARG A 444 -5.77 12.43 -9.42
C ARG A 444 -5.12 13.49 -10.32
N PRO A 445 -4.64 14.64 -9.83
CA PRO A 445 -3.88 15.58 -10.65
C PRO A 445 -2.67 14.96 -11.34
N LEU A 446 -1.99 13.98 -10.69
CA LEU A 446 -0.89 13.24 -11.31
C LEU A 446 -1.34 12.47 -12.56
N VAL A 447 -2.53 11.85 -12.50
CA VAL A 447 -3.12 11.13 -13.65
C VAL A 447 -3.31 12.06 -14.82
N ALA A 448 -3.89 13.26 -14.59
CA ALA A 448 -4.08 14.25 -15.63
C ALA A 448 -2.75 14.73 -16.25
N SER A 449 -1.73 14.96 -15.41
CA SER A 449 -0.39 15.35 -15.87
C SER A 449 0.28 14.25 -16.72
N VAL A 450 0.15 12.97 -16.30
CA VAL A 450 0.67 11.83 -17.06
C VAL A 450 -0.02 11.72 -18.42
N LEU A 451 -1.36 11.82 -18.47
CA LEU A 451 -2.11 11.75 -19.72
C LEU A 451 -1.76 12.92 -20.66
N GLY A 452 -1.56 14.12 -20.11
CA GLY A 452 -1.09 15.27 -20.88
C GLY A 452 0.30 15.04 -21.48
N ALA A 453 1.24 14.49 -20.72
CA ALA A 453 2.56 14.14 -21.21
C ALA A 453 2.49 13.06 -22.31
N VAL A 454 1.70 12.00 -22.09
CA VAL A 454 1.49 10.92 -23.06
C VAL A 454 0.99 11.46 -24.40
N THR A 455 -0.06 12.30 -24.40
CA THR A 455 -0.60 12.89 -25.64
C THR A 455 0.45 13.72 -26.36
N THR A 456 1.23 14.53 -25.66
CA THR A 456 2.29 15.35 -26.24
C THR A 456 3.37 14.50 -26.90
N TYR A 457 3.91 13.51 -26.18
CA TYR A 457 4.97 12.65 -26.72
C TYR A 457 4.47 11.77 -27.86
N LEU A 458 3.23 11.29 -27.80
CA LEU A 458 2.63 10.49 -28.87
C LEU A 458 2.52 11.30 -30.16
N VAL A 459 2.06 12.56 -30.10
CA VAL A 459 1.99 13.45 -31.25
C VAL A 459 3.38 13.71 -31.87
N ILE A 460 4.38 13.94 -30.99
CA ILE A 460 5.77 14.12 -31.44
C ILE A 460 6.28 12.87 -32.17
N LEU A 461 6.08 11.68 -31.61
CA LEU A 461 6.54 10.41 -32.23
C LEU A 461 5.87 10.19 -33.61
N ILE A 462 4.57 10.45 -33.75
CA ILE A 462 3.85 10.32 -35.03
C ILE A 462 4.37 11.32 -36.04
N GLN A 463 4.67 12.55 -35.63
CA GLN A 463 5.23 13.57 -36.53
C GLN A 463 6.63 13.18 -37.01
N PHE A 464 7.51 12.72 -36.13
CA PHE A 464 8.86 12.30 -36.52
C PHE A 464 8.85 11.18 -37.55
N GLN A 465 7.92 10.23 -37.41
CA GLN A 465 7.80 9.14 -38.39
C GLN A 465 7.34 9.65 -39.74
N ARG A 466 6.41 10.60 -39.78
CA ARG A 466 5.88 11.16 -41.02
C ARG A 466 6.90 12.01 -41.80
N TYR A 467 7.91 12.55 -41.13
CA TYR A 467 8.99 13.34 -41.76
C TYR A 467 10.24 12.50 -42.05
N GLY A 468 10.33 11.26 -41.55
CA GLY A 468 11.47 10.34 -41.74
C GLY A 468 11.26 9.35 -42.90
N GLU A 469 10.05 9.31 -43.46
CA GLU A 469 9.71 8.65 -44.73
C GLU A 469 9.78 9.68 -45.89
#